data_3adbdac3c13218cb4e009cf33454e5e2
#
_entry.id   3adbdac3c13218cb4e009cf33454e5e2
#
_cell.length_a   1.000
_cell.length_b   1.000
_cell.length_c   1.000
_cell.angle_alpha   90.00
_cell.angle_beta   90.00
_cell.angle_gamma   90.00
#
_symmetry.space_group_name_H-M   'P 1'
#
loop_
_entity.id
_entity.type
_entity.pdbx_description
1 polymer ?
#
loop_
_entity_poly.entity_id
_entity_poly.type
_entity_poly.pdbx_seq_one_letter_code
_entity_poly.pdbx_strand_id
1 'polypeptide(L)'
;MKKEQYIRVNENGNKFYFADPEMTTLHREDGPAAEWADGSKEWRLNGKYHREDGPAIEDPNGYKAWVLNGKLHREDGPAIEWAEGDKDWYLNGEKLTEEEFNARMNPVTELTLDEIAAKFND
;
A
#
# COMPACT_ATOMS: atom_id res chain seq x y z
N MET A 1 -8.92 -10.75 -25.11
CA MET A 1 -7.63 -11.40 -25.22
C MET A 1 -6.84 -11.25 -23.93
N LYS A 2 -6.26 -12.35 -23.48
CA LYS A 2 -5.37 -12.27 -22.32
C LYS A 2 -4.05 -11.65 -22.74
N LYS A 3 -3.51 -10.76 -21.92
CA LYS A 3 -2.16 -10.27 -22.11
C LYS A 3 -1.18 -11.39 -21.83
N GLU A 4 -0.10 -11.43 -22.60
CA GLU A 4 0.96 -12.39 -22.34
C GLU A 4 1.66 -12.03 -21.04
N GLN A 5 1.96 -13.05 -20.24
CA GLN A 5 2.76 -12.89 -19.03
C GLN A 5 4.10 -13.55 -19.25
N TYR A 6 5.16 -12.85 -18.86
CA TYR A 6 6.51 -13.38 -18.95
C TYR A 6 6.94 -13.74 -17.54
N ILE A 7 7.11 -15.04 -17.30
CA ILE A 7 7.32 -15.58 -15.95
C ILE A 7 8.68 -16.25 -15.86
N ARG A 8 9.39 -15.96 -14.80
CA ARG A 8 10.66 -16.63 -14.52
C ARG A 8 10.60 -17.24 -13.12
N VAL A 9 10.96 -18.52 -13.03
CA VAL A 9 11.12 -19.21 -11.75
C VAL A 9 12.57 -19.62 -11.66
N ASN A 10 13.26 -19.20 -10.59
CA ASN A 10 14.65 -19.58 -10.40
C ASN A 10 14.78 -20.90 -9.62
N GLU A 11 15.99 -21.39 -9.47
CA GLU A 11 16.26 -22.66 -8.79
C GLU A 11 15.89 -22.67 -7.32
N ASN A 12 15.79 -21.48 -6.67
CA ASN A 12 15.40 -21.35 -5.27
C ASN A 12 13.88 -21.29 -5.09
N GLY A 13 13.11 -21.36 -6.18
CA GLY A 13 11.66 -21.32 -6.12
C GLY A 13 11.07 -19.92 -6.10
N ASN A 14 11.89 -18.89 -6.30
CA ASN A 14 11.38 -17.53 -6.42
C ASN A 14 10.73 -17.34 -7.79
N LYS A 15 9.58 -16.68 -7.82
CA LYS A 15 8.80 -16.51 -9.04
C LYS A 15 8.59 -15.04 -9.34
N PHE A 16 8.88 -14.65 -10.58
CA PHE A 16 8.81 -13.27 -11.01
C PHE A 16 7.98 -13.14 -12.27
N TYR A 17 7.15 -12.09 -12.31
CA TYR A 17 6.30 -11.76 -13.45
C TYR A 17 6.79 -10.45 -14.07
N PHE A 18 6.83 -10.40 -15.41
CA PHE A 18 7.38 -9.27 -16.15
C PHE A 18 6.40 -8.76 -17.19
N ALA A 19 6.50 -7.47 -17.51
CA ALA A 19 5.72 -6.84 -18.57
C ALA A 19 6.29 -7.14 -19.95
N ASP A 20 7.58 -7.47 -20.02
CA ASP A 20 8.33 -7.55 -21.30
C ASP A 20 9.02 -8.90 -21.43
N PRO A 21 9.23 -9.35 -22.71
CA PRO A 21 9.91 -10.63 -22.96
C PRO A 21 11.37 -10.62 -22.55
N GLU A 22 12.01 -9.47 -22.44
CA GLU A 22 13.39 -9.33 -21.96
C GLU A 22 13.50 -9.50 -20.44
N MET A 23 12.34 -9.54 -19.75
CA MET A 23 12.27 -9.73 -18.29
C MET A 23 13.03 -8.63 -17.52
N THR A 24 12.78 -7.39 -17.88
CA THR A 24 13.45 -6.23 -17.27
C THR A 24 12.54 -5.44 -16.34
N THR A 25 11.19 -5.54 -16.51
CA THR A 25 10.24 -4.73 -15.76
C THR A 25 9.25 -5.64 -15.03
N LEU A 26 9.35 -5.70 -13.70
CA LEU A 26 8.40 -6.47 -12.89
C LEU A 26 7.01 -5.88 -13.03
N HIS A 27 6.02 -6.75 -13.31
CA HIS A 27 4.65 -6.33 -13.56
C HIS A 27 3.69 -7.49 -13.48
N ARG A 28 2.62 -7.33 -12.71
CA ARG A 28 1.52 -8.29 -12.70
C ARG A 28 0.26 -7.59 -12.25
N GLU A 29 -0.84 -7.77 -13.00
CA GLU A 29 -2.12 -7.10 -12.70
C GLU A 29 -2.99 -7.87 -11.73
N ASP A 30 -2.85 -9.19 -11.67
CA ASP A 30 -3.74 -10.07 -10.91
C ASP A 30 -3.09 -10.75 -9.71
N GLY A 31 -2.00 -10.20 -9.22
CA GLY A 31 -1.30 -10.75 -8.07
C GLY A 31 0.06 -10.12 -7.85
N PRO A 32 0.87 -10.69 -6.96
CA PRO A 32 2.21 -10.17 -6.74
C PRO A 32 3.11 -10.42 -7.94
N ALA A 33 3.90 -9.41 -8.31
CA ALA A 33 4.85 -9.52 -9.41
C ALA A 33 6.11 -10.30 -9.00
N ALA A 34 6.38 -10.38 -7.69
CA ALA A 34 7.48 -11.18 -7.18
C ALA A 34 6.99 -11.98 -5.97
N GLU A 35 7.26 -13.28 -6.02
CA GLU A 35 6.94 -14.21 -4.93
C GLU A 35 8.21 -14.96 -4.58
N TRP A 36 8.74 -14.71 -3.38
CA TRP A 36 9.95 -15.39 -2.92
C TRP A 36 9.61 -16.69 -2.21
N ALA A 37 10.53 -17.61 -2.24
CA ALA A 37 10.35 -18.92 -1.61
C ALA A 37 10.08 -18.82 -0.10
N ASP A 38 10.56 -17.76 0.55
CA ASP A 38 10.34 -17.52 1.98
C ASP A 38 8.96 -16.99 2.30
N GLY A 39 8.14 -16.69 1.28
CA GLY A 39 6.79 -16.16 1.45
C GLY A 39 6.69 -14.64 1.26
N SER A 40 7.81 -13.96 1.07
CA SER A 40 7.77 -12.51 0.77
C SER A 40 7.10 -12.26 -0.57
N LYS A 41 6.33 -11.17 -0.68
CA LYS A 41 5.59 -10.82 -1.89
C LYS A 41 5.68 -9.34 -2.17
N GLU A 42 5.77 -9.00 -3.46
CA GLU A 42 5.74 -7.62 -3.92
C GLU A 42 4.73 -7.47 -5.06
N TRP A 43 3.83 -6.52 -4.93
CA TRP A 43 2.92 -6.14 -6.02
C TRP A 43 3.54 -4.97 -6.77
N ARG A 44 3.69 -5.12 -8.08
CA ARG A 44 4.26 -4.08 -8.94
C ARG A 44 3.48 -3.95 -10.24
N LEU A 45 3.30 -2.71 -10.67
CA LEU A 45 2.78 -2.37 -11.99
C LEU A 45 3.83 -1.53 -12.70
N ASN A 46 4.28 -1.97 -13.86
CA ASN A 46 5.29 -1.27 -14.66
C ASN A 46 6.54 -0.91 -13.84
N GLY A 47 6.99 -1.86 -13.01
CA GLY A 47 8.20 -1.72 -12.20
C GLY A 47 8.04 -0.96 -10.90
N LYS A 48 6.88 -0.32 -10.68
CA LYS A 48 6.63 0.44 -9.45
C LYS A 48 5.82 -0.38 -8.47
N TYR A 49 6.12 -0.26 -7.19
CA TYR A 49 5.25 -0.83 -6.18
C TYR A 49 3.87 -0.22 -6.28
N HIS A 50 2.85 -1.08 -6.32
CA HIS A 50 1.48 -0.62 -6.43
C HIS A 50 0.49 -1.73 -6.06
N ARG A 51 -0.41 -1.43 -5.13
CA ARG A 51 -1.54 -2.32 -4.83
C ARG A 51 -2.65 -1.51 -4.20
N GLU A 52 -3.87 -1.63 -4.75
CA GLU A 52 -5.02 -0.84 -4.28
C GLU A 52 -5.77 -1.50 -3.12
N ASP A 53 -5.76 -2.82 -3.05
CA ASP A 53 -6.58 -3.57 -2.09
C ASP A 53 -5.79 -4.21 -0.95
N GLY A 54 -4.60 -3.73 -0.70
CA GLY A 54 -3.76 -4.25 0.37
C GLY A 54 -2.35 -3.71 0.32
N PRO A 55 -1.44 -4.26 1.14
CA PRO A 55 -0.05 -3.84 1.09
C PRO A 55 0.62 -4.30 -0.19
N ALA A 56 1.44 -3.42 -0.79
CA ALA A 56 2.21 -3.76 -1.99
C ALA A 56 3.45 -4.59 -1.64
N ILE A 57 3.87 -4.59 -0.38
CA ILE A 57 4.98 -5.40 0.12
C ILE A 57 4.48 -6.15 1.34
N GLU A 58 4.65 -7.47 1.34
CA GLU A 58 4.33 -8.32 2.48
C GLU A 58 5.47 -9.28 2.74
N ASP A 59 6.00 -9.28 3.97
CA ASP A 59 7.03 -10.21 4.39
C ASP A 59 6.49 -11.14 5.47
N PRO A 60 7.01 -12.38 5.55
CA PRO A 60 6.52 -13.35 6.54
C PRO A 60 6.72 -12.91 7.99
N ASN A 61 7.67 -12.00 8.24
CA ASN A 61 7.93 -11.50 9.60
C ASN A 61 6.91 -10.46 10.07
N GLY A 62 5.93 -10.10 9.22
CA GLY A 62 4.90 -9.14 9.57
C GLY A 62 5.09 -7.75 8.99
N TYR A 63 6.22 -7.49 8.34
CA TYR A 63 6.44 -6.18 7.67
C TYR A 63 5.45 -6.04 6.52
N LYS A 64 4.75 -4.90 6.47
CA LYS A 64 3.81 -4.57 5.40
C LYS A 64 3.95 -3.11 5.02
N ALA A 65 3.88 -2.82 3.73
CA ALA A 65 3.92 -1.45 3.24
C ALA A 65 2.87 -1.26 2.15
N TRP A 66 2.02 -0.24 2.34
CA TRP A 66 0.99 0.14 1.37
C TRP A 66 1.58 1.20 0.44
N VAL A 67 1.54 0.92 -0.85
CA VAL A 67 2.18 1.78 -1.86
C VAL A 67 1.24 1.92 -3.05
N LEU A 68 1.06 3.14 -3.53
CA LEU A 68 0.34 3.44 -4.77
C LEU A 68 1.27 4.22 -5.70
N ASN A 69 1.46 3.71 -6.91
CA ASN A 69 2.32 4.34 -7.92
C ASN A 69 3.70 4.72 -7.39
N GLY A 70 4.30 3.83 -6.58
CA GLY A 70 5.63 4.02 -6.04
C GLY A 70 5.70 4.92 -4.81
N LYS A 71 4.56 5.42 -4.31
CA LYS A 71 4.54 6.29 -3.12
C LYS A 71 3.84 5.60 -1.97
N LEU A 72 4.42 5.66 -0.79
CA LEU A 72 3.77 5.17 0.42
C LEU A 72 2.46 5.93 0.62
N HIS A 73 1.36 5.18 0.78
CA HIS A 73 0.03 5.78 0.89
C HIS A 73 -0.97 4.79 1.45
N ARG A 74 -1.68 5.19 2.50
CA ARG A 74 -2.82 4.42 3.01
C ARG A 74 -3.78 5.36 3.71
N GLU A 75 -5.07 5.27 3.35
CA GLU A 75 -6.10 6.17 3.90
C GLU A 75 -6.82 5.61 5.13
N ASP A 76 -6.75 4.31 5.37
CA ASP A 76 -7.46 3.67 6.47
C ASP A 76 -6.55 3.12 7.56
N GLY A 77 -5.31 3.56 7.61
CA GLY A 77 -4.37 3.10 8.61
C GLY A 77 -2.94 3.52 8.32
N PRO A 78 -1.97 2.93 9.03
CA PRO A 78 -0.56 3.22 8.76
C PRO A 78 -0.13 2.63 7.42
N ALA A 79 0.68 3.37 6.67
CA ALA A 79 1.20 2.89 5.39
C ALA A 79 2.34 1.90 5.56
N ILE A 80 3.01 1.90 6.70
CA ILE A 80 4.01 0.89 7.04
C ILE A 80 3.66 0.30 8.40
N GLU A 81 3.65 -1.04 8.44
CA GLU A 81 3.58 -1.80 9.68
C GLU A 81 4.87 -2.59 9.78
N TRP A 82 5.68 -2.26 10.77
CA TRP A 82 6.98 -2.91 10.98
C TRP A 82 6.81 -4.25 11.70
N ALA A 83 7.77 -5.15 11.51
CA ALA A 83 7.73 -6.47 12.12
C ALA A 83 7.62 -6.42 13.64
N GLU A 84 8.23 -5.40 14.26
CA GLU A 84 8.22 -5.21 15.71
C GLU A 84 6.94 -4.58 16.24
N GLY A 85 6.04 -4.16 15.35
CA GLY A 85 4.77 -3.55 15.72
C GLY A 85 4.72 -2.04 15.57
N ASP A 86 5.84 -1.39 15.26
CA ASP A 86 5.86 0.04 15.00
C ASP A 86 5.08 0.35 13.74
N LYS A 87 4.54 1.56 13.64
CA LYS A 87 3.68 2.00 12.54
C LYS A 87 4.07 3.38 12.06
N ASP A 88 4.01 3.59 10.75
CA ASP A 88 4.25 4.89 10.14
C ASP A 88 3.12 5.25 9.20
N TRP A 89 2.64 6.47 9.29
CA TRP A 89 1.53 6.99 8.47
C TRP A 89 2.06 7.83 7.34
N TYR A 90 1.55 7.57 6.12
CA TYR A 90 1.92 8.32 4.91
C TYR A 90 0.70 8.58 4.05
N LEU A 91 0.64 9.77 3.47
CA LEU A 91 -0.33 10.11 2.42
C LEU A 91 0.47 10.68 1.25
N ASN A 92 0.36 10.02 0.09
CA ASN A 92 1.05 10.39 -1.14
C ASN A 92 2.56 10.61 -0.94
N GLY A 93 3.19 9.72 -0.15
CA GLY A 93 4.62 9.78 0.12
C GLY A 93 5.04 10.73 1.23
N GLU A 94 4.11 11.49 1.79
CA GLU A 94 4.39 12.41 2.89
C GLU A 94 4.19 11.71 4.23
N LYS A 95 5.22 11.71 5.07
CA LYS A 95 5.13 11.10 6.39
C LYS A 95 4.40 12.02 7.35
N LEU A 96 3.45 11.47 8.08
CA LEU A 96 2.63 12.20 9.05
C LEU A 96 2.75 11.53 10.41
N THR A 97 2.52 12.31 11.47
CA THR A 97 2.23 11.69 12.77
C THR A 97 0.85 11.06 12.72
N GLU A 98 0.57 10.15 13.64
CA GLU A 98 -0.76 9.56 13.73
C GLU A 98 -1.83 10.63 13.95
N GLU A 99 -1.53 11.65 14.76
CA GLU A 99 -2.45 12.76 15.02
C GLU A 99 -2.75 13.56 13.76
N GLU A 100 -1.70 13.87 12.97
CA GLU A 100 -1.87 14.57 11.69
C GLU A 100 -2.69 13.76 10.70
N PHE A 101 -2.42 12.45 10.64
CA PHE A 101 -3.17 11.54 9.78
C PHE A 101 -4.65 11.52 10.16
N ASN A 102 -4.94 11.34 11.44
CA ASN A 102 -6.32 11.29 11.92
C ASN A 102 -7.06 12.60 11.67
N ALA A 103 -6.38 13.74 11.80
CA ALA A 103 -6.98 15.04 11.54
C ALA A 103 -7.36 15.20 10.07
N ARG A 104 -6.57 14.65 9.16
CA ARG A 104 -6.88 14.70 7.71
C ARG A 104 -7.96 13.73 7.30
N MET A 105 -7.92 12.51 7.86
CA MET A 105 -8.86 11.45 7.46
C MET A 105 -10.19 11.55 8.19
N ASN A 106 -10.19 12.07 9.42
CA ASN A 106 -11.38 12.20 10.24
C ASN A 106 -11.49 13.62 10.79
N PRO A 107 -11.71 14.62 9.90
CA PRO A 107 -11.75 16.01 10.34
C PRO A 107 -12.89 16.22 11.32
N VAL A 108 -12.57 16.93 12.41
CA VAL A 108 -13.57 17.31 13.41
C VAL A 108 -14.01 18.75 13.10
N THR A 109 -15.32 18.91 12.94
CA THR A 109 -15.90 20.23 12.75
C THR A 109 -16.27 20.80 14.09
N GLU A 110 -15.60 21.89 14.50
CA GLU A 110 -15.98 22.63 15.69
C GLU A 110 -17.19 23.50 15.39
N LEU A 111 -18.21 23.39 16.21
CA LEU A 111 -19.40 24.21 16.06
C LEU A 111 -19.29 25.43 16.95
N THR A 112 -19.71 26.59 16.45
CA THR A 112 -19.87 27.79 17.28
C THR A 112 -21.05 27.61 18.23
N LEU A 113 -21.11 28.44 19.25
CA LEU A 113 -22.24 28.41 20.19
C LEU A 113 -23.56 28.64 19.47
N ASP A 114 -23.59 29.53 18.46
CA ASP A 114 -24.81 29.78 17.69
C ASP A 114 -25.22 28.56 16.87
N GLU A 115 -24.26 27.87 16.27
CA GLU A 115 -24.53 26.66 15.52
C GLU A 115 -25.05 25.54 16.41
N ILE A 116 -24.49 25.42 17.62
CA ILE A 116 -24.95 24.44 18.62
C ILE A 116 -26.37 24.77 19.05
N ALA A 117 -26.66 26.04 19.32
CA ALA A 117 -28.00 26.48 19.72
C ALA A 117 -29.02 26.18 18.62
N ALA A 118 -28.66 26.43 17.35
CA ALA A 118 -29.55 26.16 16.23
C ALA A 118 -29.85 24.65 16.08
N LYS A 119 -28.90 23.79 16.45
CA LYS A 119 -29.08 22.35 16.34
C LYS A 119 -29.88 21.74 17.49
N PHE A 120 -29.75 22.27 18.70
CA PHE A 120 -30.27 21.61 19.89
C PHE A 120 -31.35 22.40 20.63
N ASN A 121 -31.63 23.62 20.20
CA ASN A 121 -32.72 24.44 20.77
C ASN A 121 -33.88 24.44 19.78
N ASP A 122 -34.89 23.71 20.09
CA ASP A 122 -36.13 23.71 19.31
C ASP A 122 -37.01 24.89 19.67
#